data_3b3a9422731282886dbb2b3c69e13422
#
_entry.id   3b3a9422731282886dbb2b3c69e13422
#
_cell.length_a   1.000
_cell.length_b   1.000
_cell.length_c   1.000
_cell.angle_alpha   90.00
_cell.angle_beta   90.00
_cell.angle_gamma   90.00
#
_symmetry.space_group_name_H-M   'P 1'
#
loop_
_entity.id
_entity.type
_entity.pdbx_description
1 polymer ?
#
loop_
_entity_poly.entity_id
_entity_poly.type
_entity_poly.pdbx_seq_one_letter_code
_entity_poly.pdbx_strand_id
1 'polypeptide(L)'
;IREMGFEVYLAVDEFSWSKKPQPHMIRRQIVNLSIAGDFHIHLFPNDIPVNLSNPRDLRRLRELFPGQEVYLVVGSDVVGHASAYQAAPVDWSVHSMDHIIFRRAGQPPLPEGKELGITGKVIQLQLPPHLEDISSTRIRENVDMNRDISTFIDPVIQDFIYQNGLYLRDTPDKPLLYAGDLEFQWEESPTQEQVAELTAGLPGGEALGQAILRCHDRVLLLRRTGADKPLGFVSYRLLPTSQLFDALGDTDLANRVRLRAA
;
A
#
# COMPACT_ATOMS: atom_id res chain seq x y z
N ILE A 1 -1.15 -3.49 -18.27
CA ILE A 1 -0.04 -3.69 -19.25
C ILE A 1 0.13 -5.19 -19.52
N ARG A 2 0.28 -6.04 -18.50
CA ARG A 2 0.41 -7.50 -18.62
C ARG A 2 -0.75 -8.09 -19.45
N GLU A 3 -1.98 -7.71 -19.21
CA GLU A 3 -3.16 -8.16 -19.95
C GLU A 3 -3.14 -7.78 -21.45
N MET A 4 -2.29 -6.83 -21.81
CA MET A 4 -2.02 -6.44 -23.20
C MET A 4 -0.92 -7.29 -23.85
N GLY A 5 -0.38 -8.28 -23.13
CA GLY A 5 0.65 -9.19 -23.63
C GLY A 5 2.09 -8.68 -23.51
N PHE A 6 2.34 -7.65 -22.70
CA PHE A 6 3.69 -7.11 -22.45
C PHE A 6 4.39 -7.82 -21.30
N GLU A 7 5.68 -8.09 -21.47
CA GLU A 7 6.61 -8.30 -20.36
C GLU A 7 7.00 -6.96 -19.75
N VAL A 8 6.96 -6.86 -18.42
CA VAL A 8 7.17 -5.60 -17.71
C VAL A 8 8.49 -5.63 -16.96
N TYR A 9 9.33 -4.63 -17.17
CA TYR A 9 10.60 -4.45 -16.47
C TYR A 9 10.54 -3.20 -15.60
N LEU A 10 10.71 -3.37 -14.29
CA LEU A 10 10.68 -2.28 -13.32
C LEU A 10 12.11 -1.80 -13.04
N ALA A 11 12.45 -0.62 -13.52
CA ALA A 11 13.70 0.05 -13.20
C ALA A 11 13.51 0.93 -11.94
N VAL A 12 14.38 0.76 -10.96
CA VAL A 12 14.40 1.58 -9.75
C VAL A 12 15.46 2.65 -9.92
N ASP A 13 15.04 3.92 -9.92
CA ASP A 13 15.97 5.06 -10.04
C ASP A 13 17.03 5.02 -8.93
N GLU A 14 18.27 5.22 -9.30
CA GLU A 14 19.39 5.26 -8.36
C GLU A 14 19.31 6.49 -7.46
N PHE A 15 18.96 7.64 -8.04
CA PHE A 15 18.92 8.92 -7.36
C PHE A 15 17.57 9.62 -7.52
N SER A 16 17.21 10.41 -6.50
CA SER A 16 16.12 11.38 -6.57
C SER A 16 16.63 12.72 -6.06
N TRP A 17 16.69 13.73 -6.94
CA TRP A 17 17.20 15.05 -6.60
C TRP A 17 16.30 15.86 -5.67
N SER A 18 14.99 15.58 -5.68
CA SER A 18 13.98 16.35 -4.95
C SER A 18 13.50 15.71 -3.66
N LYS A 19 13.88 14.47 -3.39
CA LYS A 19 13.39 13.70 -2.23
C LYS A 19 14.56 12.97 -1.58
N LYS A 20 14.49 12.76 -0.27
CA LYS A 20 15.40 11.85 0.43
C LYS A 20 14.80 10.43 0.42
N PRO A 21 15.04 9.64 -0.63
CA PRO A 21 14.49 8.29 -0.72
C PRO A 21 15.24 7.36 0.24
N GLN A 22 14.63 6.22 0.54
CA GLN A 22 15.33 5.10 1.14
C GLN A 22 16.51 4.67 0.25
N PRO A 23 17.55 4.03 0.82
CA PRO A 23 18.67 3.51 0.05
C PRO A 23 18.21 2.69 -1.15
N HIS A 24 18.93 2.80 -2.26
CA HIS A 24 18.55 2.14 -3.51
C HIS A 24 18.28 0.62 -3.34
N MET A 25 19.15 -0.07 -2.60
CA MET A 25 18.98 -1.50 -2.34
C MET A 25 17.69 -1.84 -1.58
N ILE A 26 17.31 -1.01 -0.61
CA ILE A 26 16.04 -1.17 0.13
C ILE A 26 14.84 -1.00 -0.82
N ARG A 27 14.87 0.02 -1.68
CA ARG A 27 13.80 0.25 -2.67
C ARG A 27 13.70 -0.90 -3.67
N ARG A 28 14.83 -1.44 -4.12
CA ARG A 28 14.87 -2.63 -4.97
C ARG A 28 14.28 -3.85 -4.26
N GLN A 29 14.60 -4.03 -2.98
CA GLN A 29 14.05 -5.15 -2.20
C GLN A 29 12.53 -5.04 -2.05
N ILE A 30 11.99 -3.86 -1.78
CA ILE A 30 10.54 -3.61 -1.75
C ILE A 30 9.90 -3.99 -3.10
N VAL A 31 10.46 -3.52 -4.22
CA VAL A 31 9.95 -3.85 -5.55
C VAL A 31 10.03 -5.34 -5.81
N ASN A 32 11.14 -5.98 -5.47
CA ASN A 32 11.31 -7.43 -5.67
C ASN A 32 10.27 -8.25 -4.88
N LEU A 33 9.98 -7.85 -3.64
CA LEU A 33 8.92 -8.46 -2.84
C LEU A 33 7.54 -8.25 -3.47
N SER A 34 7.29 -7.06 -4.04
CA SER A 34 6.02 -6.72 -4.67
C SER A 34 5.70 -7.57 -5.90
N ILE A 35 6.71 -8.06 -6.59
CA ILE A 35 6.55 -8.81 -7.84
C ILE A 35 6.82 -10.31 -7.71
N ALA A 36 7.12 -10.79 -6.51
CA ALA A 36 7.58 -12.17 -6.27
C ALA A 36 6.63 -13.28 -6.74
N GLY A 37 5.37 -12.97 -7.00
CA GLY A 37 4.37 -13.91 -7.50
C GLY A 37 4.02 -13.75 -8.99
N ASP A 38 4.64 -12.82 -9.70
CA ASP A 38 4.31 -12.54 -11.10
C ASP A 38 5.47 -12.86 -12.06
N PHE A 39 5.25 -13.81 -12.96
CA PHE A 39 6.28 -14.28 -13.91
C PHE A 39 6.49 -13.34 -15.11
N HIS A 40 5.63 -12.36 -15.31
CA HIS A 40 5.69 -11.39 -16.41
C HIS A 40 6.16 -10.01 -15.96
N ILE A 41 6.50 -9.85 -14.68
CA ILE A 41 7.04 -8.62 -14.14
C ILE A 41 8.42 -8.88 -13.58
N HIS A 42 9.41 -8.17 -14.07
CA HIS A 42 10.81 -8.38 -13.75
C HIS A 42 11.44 -7.13 -13.14
N LEU A 43 12.34 -7.32 -12.20
CA LEU A 43 13.16 -6.23 -11.73
C LEU A 43 14.33 -6.04 -12.71
N PHE A 44 14.46 -4.82 -13.25
CA PHE A 44 15.54 -4.53 -14.21
C PHE A 44 16.91 -4.71 -13.55
N PRO A 45 17.91 -5.27 -14.26
CA PRO A 45 19.26 -5.49 -13.73
C PRO A 45 19.89 -4.23 -13.17
N ASN A 46 20.60 -4.35 -12.04
CA ASN A 46 21.17 -3.21 -11.35
C ASN A 46 22.44 -2.63 -12.00
N ASP A 47 23.13 -3.45 -12.75
CA ASP A 47 24.37 -3.15 -13.46
C ASP A 47 24.15 -2.49 -14.82
N ILE A 48 22.90 -2.36 -15.23
CA ILE A 48 22.51 -1.71 -16.48
C ILE A 48 21.86 -0.35 -16.15
N PRO A 49 22.56 0.77 -16.39
CA PRO A 49 21.97 2.07 -16.11
C PRO A 49 20.82 2.38 -17.08
N VAL A 50 19.74 2.95 -16.54
CA VAL A 50 18.60 3.44 -17.30
C VAL A 50 18.28 4.86 -16.84
N ASN A 51 18.93 5.84 -17.46
CA ASN A 51 18.62 7.24 -17.25
C ASN A 51 17.89 7.79 -18.47
N LEU A 52 16.61 8.15 -18.29
CA LEU A 52 15.76 8.67 -19.36
C LEU A 52 16.29 9.97 -19.98
N SER A 53 17.14 10.71 -19.26
CA SER A 53 17.79 11.93 -19.79
C SER A 53 19.06 11.64 -20.58
N ASN A 54 19.52 10.38 -20.64
CA ASN A 54 20.74 10.00 -21.31
C ASN A 54 20.46 9.21 -22.59
N PRO A 55 20.68 9.78 -23.78
CA PRO A 55 20.46 9.09 -25.05
C PRO A 55 21.22 7.77 -25.23
N ARG A 56 22.39 7.63 -24.60
CA ARG A 56 23.18 6.39 -24.66
C ARG A 56 22.49 5.25 -23.93
N ASP A 57 21.88 5.54 -22.79
CA ASP A 57 21.17 4.54 -21.99
C ASP A 57 19.91 4.06 -22.73
N LEU A 58 19.17 4.99 -23.34
CA LEU A 58 17.97 4.65 -24.13
C LEU A 58 18.31 3.85 -25.39
N ARG A 59 19.40 4.17 -26.06
CA ARG A 59 19.91 3.38 -27.17
C ARG A 59 20.27 1.97 -26.71
N ARG A 60 21.03 1.84 -25.61
CA ARG A 60 21.40 0.54 -25.03
C ARG A 60 20.17 -0.25 -24.61
N LEU A 61 19.16 0.40 -24.04
CA LEU A 61 17.90 -0.23 -23.67
C LEU A 61 17.25 -0.91 -24.88
N ARG A 62 17.20 -0.27 -26.04
CA ARG A 62 16.70 -0.87 -27.27
C ARG A 62 17.55 -2.04 -27.79
N GLU A 63 18.86 -1.91 -27.67
CA GLU A 63 19.82 -2.95 -28.08
C GLU A 63 19.71 -4.23 -27.24
N LEU A 64 19.19 -4.14 -25.99
CA LEU A 64 18.95 -5.29 -25.12
C LEU A 64 17.75 -6.15 -25.58
N PHE A 65 16.83 -5.57 -26.36
CA PHE A 65 15.60 -6.25 -26.82
C PHE A 65 15.53 -6.24 -28.36
N PRO A 66 16.44 -6.94 -29.05
CA PRO A 66 16.50 -6.90 -30.50
C PRO A 66 15.25 -7.52 -31.11
N GLY A 67 14.64 -6.80 -32.05
CA GLY A 67 13.43 -7.26 -32.75
C GLY A 67 12.15 -7.15 -31.95
N GLN A 68 12.20 -6.59 -30.74
CA GLN A 68 11.01 -6.35 -29.89
C GLN A 68 10.64 -4.87 -29.85
N GLU A 69 9.37 -4.61 -29.64
CA GLU A 69 8.87 -3.24 -29.39
C GLU A 69 9.11 -2.91 -27.90
N VAL A 70 9.84 -1.81 -27.63
CA VAL A 70 10.17 -1.35 -26.28
C VAL A 70 9.40 -0.08 -25.98
N TYR A 71 8.55 -0.14 -24.98
CA TYR A 71 7.74 0.98 -24.53
C TYR A 71 8.24 1.51 -23.17
N LEU A 72 8.36 2.82 -23.07
CA LEU A 72 8.54 3.49 -21.77
C LEU A 72 7.17 3.65 -21.10
N VAL A 73 7.06 3.16 -19.87
CA VAL A 73 5.82 3.29 -19.07
C VAL A 73 5.99 4.43 -18.07
N VAL A 74 5.19 5.47 -18.21
CA VAL A 74 5.30 6.68 -17.38
C VAL A 74 3.93 7.22 -16.98
N GLY A 75 3.89 8.00 -15.90
CA GLY A 75 2.71 8.81 -15.56
C GLY A 75 2.63 10.09 -16.40
N SER A 76 1.44 10.63 -16.59
CA SER A 76 1.24 11.90 -17.30
C SER A 76 1.96 13.07 -16.63
N ASP A 77 2.12 13.05 -15.32
CA ASP A 77 2.89 14.02 -14.55
C ASP A 77 4.39 14.00 -14.89
N VAL A 78 4.94 12.83 -15.18
CA VAL A 78 6.33 12.68 -15.62
C VAL A 78 6.55 13.33 -16.98
N VAL A 79 5.66 13.07 -17.94
CA VAL A 79 5.73 13.69 -19.27
C VAL A 79 5.64 15.21 -19.19
N GLY A 80 4.78 15.73 -18.30
CA GLY A 80 4.56 17.17 -18.15
C GLY A 80 5.71 17.92 -17.43
N HIS A 81 6.50 17.23 -16.57
CA HIS A 81 7.39 17.93 -15.63
C HIS A 81 8.82 17.43 -15.60
N ALA A 82 9.11 16.20 -16.07
CA ALA A 82 10.46 15.68 -16.01
C ALA A 82 11.39 16.35 -17.04
N SER A 83 12.61 16.67 -16.62
CA SER A 83 13.61 17.38 -17.44
C SER A 83 13.91 16.67 -18.76
N ALA A 84 13.85 15.34 -18.80
CA ALA A 84 14.05 14.58 -20.03
C ALA A 84 13.02 14.91 -21.13
N TYR A 85 11.77 15.22 -20.75
CA TYR A 85 10.70 15.60 -21.69
C TYR A 85 10.68 17.10 -21.98
N GLN A 86 11.29 17.91 -21.14
CA GLN A 86 11.43 19.35 -21.37
C GLN A 86 12.64 19.71 -22.25
N ALA A 87 13.56 18.77 -22.41
CA ALA A 87 14.72 18.93 -23.28
C ALA A 87 14.32 18.89 -24.76
N ALA A 88 15.08 19.56 -25.60
CA ALA A 88 14.85 19.48 -27.04
C ALA A 88 14.97 18.03 -27.55
N PRO A 89 14.09 17.57 -28.43
CA PRO A 89 14.18 16.27 -29.03
C PRO A 89 15.50 16.08 -29.79
N VAL A 90 16.21 15.00 -29.44
CA VAL A 90 17.41 14.57 -30.16
C VAL A 90 17.28 13.08 -30.47
N ASP A 91 18.11 12.57 -31.35
CA ASP A 91 18.16 11.14 -31.65
C ASP A 91 18.38 10.33 -30.37
N TRP A 92 17.61 9.25 -30.22
CA TRP A 92 17.65 8.40 -29.04
C TRP A 92 17.23 9.07 -27.72
N SER A 93 16.56 10.23 -27.76
CA SER A 93 15.92 10.80 -26.56
C SER A 93 14.60 10.08 -26.23
N VAL A 94 14.02 10.40 -25.10
CA VAL A 94 12.69 9.90 -24.69
C VAL A 94 11.65 10.14 -25.79
N HIS A 95 11.77 11.24 -26.53
CA HIS A 95 10.84 11.61 -27.61
C HIS A 95 10.83 10.62 -28.76
N SER A 96 11.91 9.85 -28.98
CA SER A 96 11.98 8.83 -30.04
C SER A 96 11.54 7.43 -29.61
N MET A 97 11.20 7.25 -28.33
CA MET A 97 10.76 5.97 -27.78
C MET A 97 9.23 5.83 -27.88
N ASP A 98 8.78 4.59 -27.93
CA ASP A 98 7.36 4.28 -27.78
C ASP A 98 6.93 4.39 -26.31
N HIS A 99 5.69 4.82 -26.06
CA HIS A 99 5.21 5.12 -24.71
C HIS A 99 3.88 4.44 -24.37
N ILE A 100 3.76 4.05 -23.12
CA ILE A 100 2.49 3.80 -22.45
C ILE A 100 2.37 4.83 -21.34
N ILE A 101 1.39 5.74 -21.46
CA ILE A 101 1.23 6.85 -20.52
C ILE A 101 -0.02 6.64 -19.69
N PHE A 102 0.14 6.53 -18.36
CA PHE A 102 -0.96 6.44 -17.44
C PHE A 102 -1.45 7.81 -17.01
N ARG A 103 -2.77 8.02 -17.09
CA ARG A 103 -3.47 9.21 -16.59
C ARG A 103 -4.20 8.86 -15.29
N ARG A 104 -4.31 9.85 -14.41
CA ARG A 104 -5.21 9.79 -13.25
C ARG A 104 -6.56 10.41 -13.62
N ALA A 105 -7.64 10.00 -12.93
CA ALA A 105 -8.95 10.61 -13.11
C ALA A 105 -8.90 12.12 -12.83
N GLY A 106 -9.74 12.86 -13.51
CA GLY A 106 -9.80 14.32 -13.37
C GLY A 106 -8.69 15.10 -14.08
N GLN A 107 -7.67 14.42 -14.62
CA GLN A 107 -6.70 15.11 -15.48
C GLN A 107 -7.26 15.23 -16.91
N PRO A 108 -7.06 16.39 -17.60
CA PRO A 108 -7.45 16.53 -18.98
C PRO A 108 -6.77 15.48 -19.85
N PRO A 109 -7.36 15.09 -20.97
CA PRO A 109 -6.68 14.25 -21.96
C PRO A 109 -5.33 14.88 -22.30
N LEU A 110 -4.29 14.04 -22.34
CA LEU A 110 -3.01 14.50 -22.87
C LEU A 110 -3.19 14.82 -24.36
N PRO A 111 -2.49 15.83 -24.86
CA PRO A 111 -2.38 16.06 -26.30
C PRO A 111 -1.92 14.80 -27.03
N GLU A 112 -2.14 14.75 -28.35
CA GLU A 112 -1.58 13.67 -29.15
C GLU A 112 -0.05 13.64 -29.04
N GLY A 113 0.56 12.47 -29.24
CA GLY A 113 2.00 12.28 -29.07
C GLY A 113 2.85 13.31 -29.83
N LYS A 114 2.40 13.76 -31.01
CA LYS A 114 3.06 14.80 -31.79
C LYS A 114 3.12 16.16 -31.07
N GLU A 115 2.07 16.54 -30.38
CA GLU A 115 2.01 17.79 -29.60
C GLU A 115 2.87 17.70 -28.34
N LEU A 116 3.11 16.48 -27.83
CA LEU A 116 4.05 16.19 -26.74
C LEU A 116 5.51 16.09 -27.21
N GLY A 117 5.76 16.30 -28.52
CA GLY A 117 7.07 16.11 -29.13
C GLY A 117 7.52 14.64 -29.22
N ILE A 118 6.64 13.68 -28.94
CA ILE A 118 6.93 12.24 -29.01
C ILE A 118 6.69 11.76 -30.45
N THR A 119 7.73 11.21 -31.06
CA THR A 119 7.68 10.68 -32.43
C THR A 119 7.41 9.18 -32.47
N GLY A 120 7.60 8.48 -31.33
CA GLY A 120 7.26 7.08 -31.15
C GLY A 120 5.75 6.85 -31.00
N LYS A 121 5.33 5.60 -30.93
CA LYS A 121 3.93 5.22 -30.66
C LYS A 121 3.54 5.66 -29.26
N VAL A 122 2.29 6.14 -29.08
CA VAL A 122 1.78 6.52 -27.76
C VAL A 122 0.47 5.79 -27.49
N ILE A 123 0.46 5.01 -26.40
CA ILE A 123 -0.74 4.36 -25.86
C ILE A 123 -1.11 5.10 -24.56
N GLN A 124 -2.29 5.69 -24.50
CA GLN A 124 -2.78 6.33 -23.29
C GLN A 124 -3.72 5.37 -22.53
N LEU A 125 -3.44 5.15 -21.27
CA LEU A 125 -4.25 4.34 -20.38
C LEU A 125 -4.71 5.17 -19.19
N GLN A 126 -5.89 4.87 -18.67
CA GLN A 126 -6.38 5.46 -17.43
C GLN A 126 -6.13 4.50 -16.28
N LEU A 127 -5.66 5.01 -15.15
CA LEU A 127 -5.57 4.21 -13.94
C LEU A 127 -6.97 3.81 -13.46
N PRO A 128 -7.14 2.57 -12.99
CA PRO A 128 -8.38 2.17 -12.32
C PRO A 128 -8.66 3.08 -11.13
N PRO A 129 -9.93 3.48 -10.88
CA PRO A 129 -10.27 4.44 -9.82
C PRO A 129 -9.73 4.07 -8.44
N HIS A 130 -9.70 2.78 -8.08
CA HIS A 130 -9.20 2.31 -6.78
C HIS A 130 -7.68 2.48 -6.61
N LEU A 131 -6.94 2.72 -7.69
CA LEU A 131 -5.48 2.94 -7.66
C LEU A 131 -5.11 4.43 -7.71
N GLU A 132 -6.04 5.32 -8.01
CA GLU A 132 -5.77 6.75 -8.23
C GLU A 132 -5.32 7.45 -6.95
N ASP A 133 -5.89 7.07 -5.82
CA ASP A 133 -5.57 7.63 -4.50
C ASP A 133 -4.31 7.03 -3.87
N ILE A 134 -3.74 5.99 -4.49
CA ILE A 134 -2.52 5.37 -3.97
C ILE A 134 -1.31 6.20 -4.39
N SER A 135 -0.58 6.68 -3.40
CA SER A 135 0.67 7.38 -3.64
C SER A 135 1.72 7.01 -2.59
N SER A 136 2.97 7.04 -2.97
CA SER A 136 4.08 6.80 -2.04
C SER A 136 4.14 7.84 -0.91
N THR A 137 3.63 9.03 -1.13
CA THR A 137 3.49 10.05 -0.09
C THR A 137 2.47 9.63 0.95
N ARG A 138 1.28 9.23 0.52
CA ARG A 138 0.20 8.76 1.41
C ARG A 138 0.62 7.52 2.23
N ILE A 139 1.31 6.58 1.58
CA ILE A 139 1.84 5.39 2.29
C ILE A 139 2.83 5.82 3.38
N ARG A 140 3.81 6.67 3.05
CA ARG A 140 4.80 7.14 4.03
C ARG A 140 4.17 7.92 5.19
N GLU A 141 3.19 8.76 4.91
CA GLU A 141 2.45 9.49 5.95
C GLU A 141 1.67 8.56 6.86
N ASN A 142 1.03 7.54 6.32
CA ASN A 142 0.33 6.55 7.12
C ASN A 142 1.29 5.73 7.99
N VAL A 143 2.43 5.30 7.44
CA VAL A 143 3.49 4.64 8.23
C VAL A 143 3.97 5.54 9.36
N ASP A 144 4.28 6.81 9.07
CA ASP A 144 4.76 7.77 10.06
C ASP A 144 3.72 8.06 11.17
N MET A 145 2.44 7.99 10.82
CA MET A 145 1.31 8.15 11.77
C MET A 145 0.87 6.82 12.41
N ASN A 146 1.59 5.74 12.16
CA ASN A 146 1.25 4.40 12.63
C ASN A 146 -0.18 3.95 12.24
N ARG A 147 -0.58 4.28 11.00
CA ARG A 147 -1.87 3.90 10.42
C ARG A 147 -1.71 2.65 9.55
N ASP A 148 -2.78 1.89 9.43
CA ASP A 148 -2.82 0.72 8.55
C ASP A 148 -2.59 1.11 7.08
N ILE A 149 -1.74 0.35 6.41
CA ILE A 149 -1.40 0.49 4.98
C ILE A 149 -1.72 -0.77 4.17
N SER A 150 -2.34 -1.78 4.79
CA SER A 150 -2.67 -3.06 4.14
C SER A 150 -3.60 -2.93 2.94
N THR A 151 -4.38 -1.84 2.88
CA THR A 151 -5.25 -1.54 1.74
C THR A 151 -4.52 -0.91 0.56
N PHE A 152 -3.26 -0.50 0.73
CA PHE A 152 -2.47 0.18 -0.31
C PHE A 152 -1.37 -0.70 -0.87
N ILE A 153 -0.87 -1.65 -0.09
CA ILE A 153 0.25 -2.52 -0.46
C ILE A 153 0.03 -3.94 0.07
N ASP A 154 0.76 -4.86 -0.53
CA ASP A 154 0.75 -6.26 -0.08
C ASP A 154 1.21 -6.38 1.40
N PRO A 155 0.58 -7.24 2.21
CA PRO A 155 0.97 -7.48 3.60
C PRO A 155 2.44 -7.83 3.80
N VAL A 156 3.05 -8.59 2.88
CA VAL A 156 4.48 -8.93 2.94
C VAL A 156 5.35 -7.67 2.88
N ILE A 157 4.95 -6.70 2.08
CA ILE A 157 5.66 -5.42 1.96
C ILE A 157 5.43 -4.56 3.19
N GLN A 158 4.21 -4.56 3.72
CA GLN A 158 3.89 -3.88 4.98
C GLN A 158 4.78 -4.42 6.11
N ASP A 159 4.86 -5.73 6.25
CA ASP A 159 5.71 -6.38 7.25
C ASP A 159 7.18 -5.99 7.08
N PHE A 160 7.68 -6.00 5.84
CA PHE A 160 9.04 -5.58 5.56
C PHE A 160 9.30 -4.12 5.95
N ILE A 161 8.37 -3.21 5.66
CA ILE A 161 8.46 -1.78 6.02
C ILE A 161 8.50 -1.64 7.54
N TYR A 162 7.63 -2.33 8.27
CA TYR A 162 7.51 -2.24 9.71
C TYR A 162 8.70 -2.88 10.44
N GLN A 163 9.12 -4.06 10.03
CA GLN A 163 10.30 -4.74 10.61
C GLN A 163 11.59 -3.93 10.48
N ASN A 164 11.72 -3.19 9.40
CA ASN A 164 12.91 -2.37 9.14
C ASN A 164 12.76 -0.92 9.57
N GLY A 165 11.65 -0.52 10.21
CA GLY A 165 11.42 0.85 10.66
C GLY A 165 11.50 1.89 9.54
N LEU A 166 11.08 1.53 8.30
CA LEU A 166 11.21 2.41 7.15
C LEU A 166 10.17 3.52 7.17
N TYR A 167 10.53 4.68 6.63
CA TYR A 167 9.65 5.84 6.42
C TYR A 167 9.18 6.57 7.67
N LEU A 168 9.77 6.32 8.83
CA LEU A 168 9.56 7.14 10.02
C LEU A 168 10.32 8.45 9.89
N ARG A 169 9.65 9.58 10.18
CA ARG A 169 10.27 10.92 10.16
C ARG A 169 11.12 11.18 11.39
N ASP A 170 10.61 10.74 12.55
CA ASP A 170 11.30 10.84 13.82
C ASP A 170 11.68 9.44 14.28
N THR A 171 12.95 9.17 14.36
CA THR A 171 13.52 8.00 15.00
C THR A 171 14.03 8.43 16.37
N PRO A 172 14.16 7.62 17.35
CA PRO A 172 13.83 6.23 17.60
C PRO A 172 12.56 6.05 18.44
N ASP A 173 11.77 7.12 18.68
CA ASP A 173 10.71 7.13 19.69
C ASP A 173 9.31 6.75 19.17
N LYS A 174 9.19 6.40 17.88
CA LYS A 174 7.95 5.90 17.28
C LYS A 174 8.06 4.42 16.95
N PRO A 175 7.86 3.52 17.90
CA PRO A 175 7.83 2.10 17.60
C PRO A 175 6.60 1.81 16.71
N LEU A 176 6.83 1.22 15.56
CA LEU A 176 5.74 0.69 14.74
C LEU A 176 5.12 -0.50 15.46
N LEU A 177 3.79 -0.58 15.46
CA LEU A 177 3.10 -1.76 15.93
C LEU A 177 3.25 -2.86 14.87
N TYR A 178 3.96 -3.90 15.23
CA TYR A 178 4.13 -5.08 14.42
C TYR A 178 3.29 -6.22 15.00
N ALA A 179 2.69 -7.04 14.14
CA ALA A 179 1.82 -8.13 14.61
C ALA A 179 2.51 -9.08 15.61
N GLY A 180 3.83 -9.28 15.49
CA GLY A 180 4.64 -10.05 16.44
C GLY A 180 4.85 -9.37 17.79
N ASP A 181 4.59 -8.06 17.89
CA ASP A 181 4.70 -7.30 19.14
C ASP A 181 3.36 -7.23 19.88
N LEU A 182 2.35 -7.90 19.39
CA LEU A 182 1.00 -7.87 19.93
C LEU A 182 0.66 -9.21 20.58
N GLU A 183 0.09 -9.15 21.75
CA GLU A 183 -0.42 -10.28 22.49
C GLU A 183 -1.93 -10.12 22.70
N PHE A 184 -2.64 -11.24 22.53
CA PHE A 184 -4.06 -11.33 22.85
C PHE A 184 -4.23 -12.08 24.15
N GLN A 185 -4.89 -11.46 25.12
CA GLN A 185 -5.21 -12.07 26.40
C GLN A 185 -6.73 -12.16 26.56
N TRP A 186 -7.20 -13.36 26.88
CA TRP A 186 -8.59 -13.63 27.15
C TRP A 186 -8.90 -13.49 28.63
N GLU A 187 -9.89 -12.65 28.95
CA GLU A 187 -10.44 -12.52 30.29
C GLU A 187 -11.88 -13.03 30.28
N GLU A 188 -12.10 -14.20 30.85
CA GLU A 188 -13.43 -14.82 30.86
C GLU A 188 -14.37 -14.18 31.88
N SER A 189 -13.84 -13.62 32.95
CA SER A 189 -14.59 -12.99 34.03
C SER A 189 -13.84 -11.75 34.53
N PRO A 190 -13.87 -10.65 33.77
CA PRO A 190 -13.13 -9.45 34.16
C PRO A 190 -13.68 -8.87 35.46
N THR A 191 -12.80 -8.42 36.34
CA THR A 191 -13.20 -7.79 37.60
C THR A 191 -13.71 -6.39 37.36
N GLN A 192 -14.45 -5.84 38.35
CA GLN A 192 -14.96 -4.46 38.28
C GLN A 192 -13.84 -3.44 38.10
N GLU A 193 -12.70 -3.66 38.75
CA GLU A 193 -11.52 -2.79 38.65
C GLU A 193 -10.90 -2.83 37.25
N GLN A 194 -10.73 -4.02 36.68
CA GLN A 194 -10.24 -4.19 35.32
C GLN A 194 -11.17 -3.52 34.31
N VAL A 195 -12.50 -3.72 34.43
CA VAL A 195 -13.46 -3.10 33.53
C VAL A 195 -13.44 -1.57 33.64
N ALA A 196 -13.35 -1.05 34.87
CA ALA A 196 -13.25 0.39 35.09
C ALA A 196 -11.99 0.99 34.46
N GLU A 197 -10.84 0.31 34.58
CA GLU A 197 -9.59 0.74 33.94
C GLU A 197 -9.70 0.70 32.40
N LEU A 198 -10.29 -0.35 31.81
CA LEU A 198 -10.44 -0.49 30.35
C LEU A 198 -11.37 0.56 29.75
N THR A 199 -12.39 0.96 30.47
CA THR A 199 -13.39 1.92 29.99
C THR A 199 -13.09 3.37 30.36
N ALA A 200 -12.05 3.60 31.17
CA ALA A 200 -11.63 4.92 31.60
C ALA A 200 -11.27 5.81 30.40
N GLY A 201 -11.84 7.00 30.35
CA GLY A 201 -11.56 7.98 29.27
C GLY A 201 -12.26 7.70 27.93
N LEU A 202 -13.03 6.62 27.82
CA LEU A 202 -13.84 6.37 26.63
C LEU A 202 -15.15 7.17 26.67
N PRO A 203 -15.63 7.69 25.52
CA PRO A 203 -16.98 8.25 25.45
C PRO A 203 -18.01 7.21 25.84
N GLY A 204 -18.82 7.48 26.87
CA GLY A 204 -19.79 6.51 27.41
C GLY A 204 -19.17 5.31 28.16
N GLY A 205 -17.91 5.42 28.58
CA GLY A 205 -17.14 4.34 29.21
C GLY A 205 -17.79 3.77 30.46
N GLU A 206 -18.41 4.61 31.31
CA GLU A 206 -19.12 4.12 32.50
C GLU A 206 -20.30 3.24 32.14
N ALA A 207 -21.13 3.65 31.17
CA ALA A 207 -22.26 2.84 30.71
C ALA A 207 -21.81 1.53 30.05
N LEU A 208 -20.72 1.56 29.28
CA LEU A 208 -20.10 0.38 28.69
C LEU A 208 -19.59 -0.57 29.77
N GLY A 209 -18.86 -0.07 30.79
CA GLY A 209 -18.34 -0.86 31.89
C GLY A 209 -19.46 -1.56 32.67
N GLN A 210 -20.54 -0.83 32.99
CA GLN A 210 -21.71 -1.41 33.65
C GLN A 210 -22.40 -2.47 32.77
N ALA A 211 -22.42 -2.30 31.45
CA ALA A 211 -22.99 -3.30 30.55
C ALA A 211 -22.16 -4.57 30.52
N ILE A 212 -20.84 -4.47 30.44
CA ILE A 212 -19.91 -5.62 30.48
C ILE A 212 -20.12 -6.45 31.76
N LEU A 213 -20.12 -5.78 32.91
CA LEU A 213 -20.29 -6.47 34.20
C LEU A 213 -21.69 -7.09 34.36
N ARG A 214 -22.74 -6.36 34.04
CA ARG A 214 -24.13 -6.84 34.16
C ARG A 214 -24.43 -8.02 33.25
N CYS A 215 -23.83 -8.05 32.07
CA CYS A 215 -24.06 -9.06 31.07
C CYS A 215 -23.08 -10.23 31.17
N HIS A 216 -22.14 -10.17 32.11
CA HIS A 216 -21.05 -11.15 32.24
C HIS A 216 -20.30 -11.35 30.92
N ASP A 217 -20.02 -10.26 30.23
CA ASP A 217 -19.29 -10.31 28.96
C ASP A 217 -17.86 -10.74 29.21
N ARG A 218 -17.31 -11.55 28.31
CA ARG A 218 -15.88 -11.84 28.23
C ARG A 218 -15.16 -10.70 27.54
N VAL A 219 -13.89 -10.55 27.85
CA VAL A 219 -13.06 -9.49 27.27
C VAL A 219 -11.82 -10.09 26.61
N LEU A 220 -11.59 -9.70 25.36
CA LEU A 220 -10.33 -9.94 24.69
C LEU A 220 -9.51 -8.66 24.76
N LEU A 221 -8.35 -8.72 25.37
CA LEU A 221 -7.41 -7.63 25.50
C LEU A 221 -6.37 -7.72 24.39
N LEU A 222 -6.04 -6.59 23.81
CA LEU A 222 -4.92 -6.42 22.91
C LEU A 222 -3.83 -5.66 23.68
N ARG A 223 -2.66 -6.26 23.82
CA ARG A 223 -1.49 -5.69 24.51
C ARG A 223 -0.29 -5.68 23.58
N ARG A 224 0.66 -4.80 23.87
CA ARG A 224 2.01 -4.95 23.34
C ARG A 224 2.74 -5.97 24.21
N THR A 225 3.54 -6.83 23.59
CA THR A 225 4.40 -7.79 24.31
C THR A 225 5.22 -7.11 25.40
N GLY A 226 5.05 -7.57 26.63
CA GLY A 226 5.73 -7.02 27.80
C GLY A 226 5.16 -5.69 28.33
N ALA A 227 4.01 -5.22 27.84
CA ALA A 227 3.35 -4.02 28.37
C ALA A 227 2.18 -4.38 29.31
N ASP A 228 2.11 -3.70 30.46
CA ASP A 228 1.03 -3.92 31.44
C ASP A 228 -0.32 -3.35 30.95
N LYS A 229 -0.27 -2.21 30.24
CA LYS A 229 -1.49 -1.55 29.78
C LYS A 229 -1.97 -2.08 28.43
N PRO A 230 -3.27 -2.39 28.30
CA PRO A 230 -3.84 -2.77 27.03
C PRO A 230 -3.88 -1.61 26.05
N LEU A 231 -3.67 -1.91 24.75
CA LEU A 231 -3.85 -0.98 23.63
C LEU A 231 -5.32 -0.84 23.24
N GLY A 232 -6.10 -1.87 23.51
CA GLY A 232 -7.52 -1.90 23.21
C GLY A 232 -8.16 -3.19 23.73
N PHE A 233 -9.46 -3.26 23.62
CA PHE A 233 -10.21 -4.45 24.00
C PHE A 233 -11.47 -4.63 23.18
N VAL A 234 -11.98 -5.88 23.17
CA VAL A 234 -13.30 -6.23 22.63
C VAL A 234 -14.08 -6.96 23.71
N SER A 235 -15.24 -6.45 24.08
CA SER A 235 -16.16 -7.21 24.94
C SER A 235 -17.12 -8.06 24.06
N TYR A 236 -17.38 -9.28 24.49
CA TYR A 236 -18.27 -10.18 23.77
C TYR A 236 -18.94 -11.15 24.73
N ARG A 237 -20.07 -11.70 24.32
CA ARG A 237 -20.76 -12.77 25.05
C ARG A 237 -21.14 -13.89 24.11
N LEU A 238 -21.20 -15.09 24.64
CA LEU A 238 -21.76 -16.24 23.95
C LEU A 238 -23.26 -16.29 24.25
N LEU A 239 -24.07 -16.18 23.23
CA LEU A 239 -25.52 -16.30 23.35
C LEU A 239 -25.95 -17.65 22.78
N PRO A 240 -26.95 -18.31 23.40
CA PRO A 240 -27.66 -19.40 22.73
C PRO A 240 -28.22 -18.93 21.39
N THR A 241 -28.24 -19.81 20.41
CA THR A 241 -28.62 -19.46 19.02
C THR A 241 -30.01 -18.79 18.96
N SER A 242 -30.97 -19.23 19.83
CA SER A 242 -32.30 -18.60 19.93
C SER A 242 -32.20 -17.13 20.35
N GLN A 243 -31.39 -16.81 21.36
CA GLN A 243 -31.24 -15.43 21.84
C GLN A 243 -30.44 -14.56 20.85
N LEU A 244 -29.54 -15.15 20.07
CA LEU A 244 -28.80 -14.42 19.02
C LEU A 244 -29.78 -13.93 17.95
N PHE A 245 -30.72 -14.75 17.53
CA PHE A 245 -31.71 -14.36 16.52
C PHE A 245 -32.66 -13.26 17.01
N ASP A 246 -33.05 -13.31 18.27
CA ASP A 246 -33.86 -12.23 18.88
C ASP A 246 -33.08 -10.92 18.97
N ALA A 247 -31.77 -10.99 19.28
CA ALA A 247 -30.89 -9.82 19.40
C ALA A 247 -30.56 -9.16 18.06
N LEU A 248 -30.52 -9.93 16.96
CA LEU A 248 -30.19 -9.40 15.63
C LEU A 248 -31.32 -8.56 15.03
N GLY A 249 -32.58 -8.77 15.45
CA GLY A 249 -33.74 -7.99 14.98
C GLY A 249 -34.02 -8.05 13.46
N ASP A 250 -33.16 -8.73 12.70
CA ASP A 250 -33.19 -8.86 11.24
C ASP A 250 -33.21 -10.35 10.87
N THR A 251 -34.33 -10.78 10.35
CA THR A 251 -34.56 -12.18 9.95
C THR A 251 -33.65 -12.63 8.82
N ASP A 252 -33.29 -11.77 7.90
CA ASP A 252 -32.39 -12.11 6.79
C ASP A 252 -30.95 -12.30 7.26
N LEU A 253 -30.48 -11.45 8.17
CA LEU A 253 -29.18 -11.59 8.78
C LEU A 253 -29.09 -12.84 9.65
N ALA A 254 -30.14 -13.10 10.46
CA ALA A 254 -30.25 -14.28 11.28
C ALA A 254 -30.21 -15.57 10.45
N ASN A 255 -30.92 -15.63 9.33
CA ASN A 255 -30.92 -16.78 8.42
C ASN A 255 -29.51 -16.97 7.76
N ARG A 256 -28.83 -15.90 7.38
CA ARG A 256 -27.47 -16.01 6.84
C ARG A 256 -26.44 -16.50 7.86
N VAL A 257 -26.57 -16.09 9.12
CA VAL A 257 -25.73 -16.58 10.22
C VAL A 257 -26.04 -18.08 10.47
N ARG A 258 -27.29 -18.48 10.48
CA ARG A 258 -27.72 -19.88 10.67
C ARG A 258 -27.15 -20.81 9.60
N LEU A 259 -27.18 -20.41 8.34
CA LEU A 259 -26.65 -21.19 7.21
C LEU A 259 -25.13 -21.36 7.21
N ARG A 260 -24.40 -20.51 7.95
CA ARG A 260 -22.94 -20.60 8.08
C ARG A 260 -22.47 -21.34 9.34
N ALA A 261 -23.35 -21.55 10.27
CA ALA A 261 -23.05 -22.22 11.54
C ALA A 261 -23.46 -23.71 11.55
N ALA A 262 -24.10 -24.20 10.50
CA ALA A 262 -24.44 -25.59 10.23
C ALA A 262 -23.41 -26.22 9.28
#